data_d5a1ccf8eeea58d32cacdb7205c2197a
#
_entry.id   d5a1ccf8eeea58d32cacdb7205c2197a
#
_cell.length_a   1.000
_cell.length_b   1.000
_cell.length_c   1.000
_cell.angle_alpha   90.00
_cell.angle_beta   90.00
_cell.angle_gamma   90.00
#
_symmetry.space_group_name_H-M   'P 1'
#
loop_
_entity.id
_entity.type
_entity.pdbx_description
1 polymer ?
#
loop_
_entity_poly.entity_id
_entity_poly.type
_entity_poly.pdbx_seq_one_letter_code
_entity_poly.pdbx_strand_id
1 'polypeptide(L)'
;MDIQKEVYLLHEDVAEYDSWLKLILGGTLSLTLLLGVYLLYVDRTGALICFGVTVFDALLFYAILPQRYQIWTDRVRIVLGRPFSINLPFSNIREARAAAGTKAFAYRGFRFATSSKTVVEIIRRRGLNFVISPANRELFLERLAEAFKA
;
A
#
# COMPACT_ATOMS: atom_id res chain seq x y z
N MET A 1 11.99 -36.84 -5.79
CA MET A 1 13.02 -35.81 -5.54
C MET A 1 12.34 -34.47 -5.74
N ASP A 2 11.79 -33.91 -4.64
CA ASP A 2 11.13 -32.59 -4.68
C ASP A 2 12.21 -31.53 -4.89
N ILE A 3 12.28 -31.00 -6.11
CA ILE A 3 13.02 -29.78 -6.38
C ILE A 3 12.22 -28.67 -5.65
N GLN A 4 12.63 -28.35 -4.44
CA GLN A 4 12.16 -27.13 -3.78
C GLN A 4 12.49 -25.98 -4.73
N LYS A 5 11.48 -25.48 -5.45
CA LYS A 5 11.63 -24.24 -6.22
C LYS A 5 12.07 -23.17 -5.22
N GLU A 6 13.32 -22.76 -5.28
CA GLU A 6 13.83 -21.68 -4.44
C GLU A 6 12.97 -20.44 -4.66
N VAL A 7 12.36 -19.95 -3.57
CA VAL A 7 11.53 -18.75 -3.61
C VAL A 7 12.43 -17.54 -3.43
N TYR A 8 12.63 -16.78 -4.50
CA TYR A 8 13.46 -15.57 -4.50
C TYR A 8 12.72 -14.37 -5.09
N LEU A 9 13.20 -13.18 -4.73
CA LEU A 9 12.66 -11.91 -5.19
C LEU A 9 13.07 -11.65 -6.64
N LEU A 10 12.09 -11.44 -7.53
CA LEU A 10 12.31 -11.12 -8.93
C LEU A 10 12.36 -9.62 -9.20
N HIS A 11 11.46 -8.88 -8.57
CA HIS A 11 11.34 -7.44 -8.76
C HIS A 11 10.73 -6.77 -7.53
N GLU A 12 11.19 -5.56 -7.24
CA GLU A 12 10.61 -4.71 -6.19
C GLU A 12 10.35 -3.32 -6.74
N ASP A 13 9.18 -2.78 -6.48
CA ASP A 13 8.81 -1.41 -6.83
C ASP A 13 8.24 -0.68 -5.61
N VAL A 14 8.47 0.61 -5.53
CA VAL A 14 8.00 1.47 -4.45
C VAL A 14 6.54 1.83 -4.70
N ALA A 15 5.76 1.98 -3.65
CA ALA A 15 4.40 2.51 -3.78
C ALA A 15 4.42 3.98 -4.16
N GLU A 16 3.70 4.35 -5.22
CA GLU A 16 3.52 5.74 -5.63
C GLU A 16 2.45 6.40 -4.77
N TYR A 17 2.71 7.65 -4.37
CA TYR A 17 1.79 8.45 -3.55
C TYR A 17 1.45 9.75 -4.26
N ASP A 18 0.18 10.01 -4.46
CA ASP A 18 -0.30 11.29 -4.98
C ASP A 18 -0.03 12.42 -3.98
N SER A 19 0.30 13.60 -4.50
CA SER A 19 0.65 14.78 -3.69
C SER A 19 -0.47 15.20 -2.75
N TRP A 20 -1.74 15.10 -3.20
CA TRP A 20 -2.91 15.41 -2.37
C TRP A 20 -3.03 14.46 -1.17
N LEU A 21 -2.69 13.16 -1.34
CA LEU A 21 -2.72 12.19 -0.24
C LEU A 21 -1.62 12.50 0.78
N LYS A 22 -0.41 12.84 0.32
CA LYS A 22 0.68 13.30 1.20
C LYS A 22 0.28 14.55 1.97
N LEU A 23 -0.42 15.48 1.32
CA LEU A 23 -0.91 16.71 1.94
C LEU A 23 -1.96 16.40 3.02
N ILE A 24 -2.93 15.53 2.75
CA ILE A 24 -3.96 15.16 3.73
C ILE A 24 -3.31 14.44 4.93
N LEU A 25 -2.48 13.44 4.71
CA LEU A 25 -1.85 12.69 5.79
C LEU A 25 -0.95 13.59 6.65
N GLY A 26 -0.05 14.35 6.01
CA GLY A 26 0.84 15.29 6.70
C GLY A 26 0.06 16.44 7.35
N GLY A 27 -0.95 16.96 6.68
CA GLY A 27 -1.81 18.04 7.19
C GLY A 27 -2.59 17.62 8.44
N THR A 28 -3.15 16.41 8.44
CA THR A 28 -3.87 15.88 9.61
C THR A 28 -2.95 15.75 10.82
N LEU A 29 -1.76 15.13 10.64
CA LEU A 29 -0.78 15.00 11.71
C LEU A 29 -0.27 16.34 12.22
N SER A 30 -0.01 17.29 11.30
CA SER A 30 0.46 18.64 11.67
C SER A 30 -0.62 19.41 12.42
N LEU A 31 -1.87 19.32 11.98
CA LEU A 31 -2.99 20.03 12.61
C LEU A 31 -3.24 19.53 14.04
N THR A 32 -3.27 18.20 14.25
CA THR A 32 -3.45 17.61 15.59
C THR A 32 -2.29 17.91 16.50
N LEU A 33 -1.05 17.93 15.97
CA LEU A 33 0.14 18.30 16.73
C LEU A 33 0.10 19.77 17.17
N LEU A 34 -0.22 20.69 16.24
CA LEU A 34 -0.33 22.12 16.54
C LEU A 34 -1.45 22.42 17.54
N LEU A 35 -2.58 21.72 17.41
CA LEU A 35 -3.66 21.82 18.38
C LEU A 35 -3.21 21.35 19.77
N GLY A 36 -2.46 20.25 19.85
CA GLY A 36 -1.87 19.77 21.10
C GLY A 36 -0.94 20.79 21.73
N VAL A 37 -0.07 21.43 20.93
CA VAL A 37 0.81 22.50 21.42
C VAL A 37 0.01 23.71 21.94
N TYR A 38 -1.03 24.14 21.24
CA TYR A 38 -1.91 25.22 21.69
C TYR A 38 -2.59 24.86 23.02
N LEU A 39 -3.11 23.65 23.15
CA LEU A 39 -3.82 23.20 24.36
C LEU A 39 -2.88 23.08 25.58
N LEU A 40 -1.56 23.01 25.42
CA LEU A 40 -0.64 23.07 26.56
C LEU A 40 -0.84 24.31 27.43
N TYR A 41 -1.30 25.41 26.84
CA TYR A 41 -1.54 26.68 27.54
C TYR A 41 -2.96 26.81 28.10
N VAL A 42 -3.91 26.01 27.64
CA VAL A 42 -5.33 26.13 27.98
C VAL A 42 -5.83 24.91 28.79
N ASP A 43 -5.52 23.71 28.33
CA ASP A 43 -5.97 22.45 28.93
C ASP A 43 -4.92 21.35 28.71
N ARG A 44 -4.17 21.03 29.75
CA ARG A 44 -3.11 20.00 29.70
C ARG A 44 -3.65 18.62 29.39
N THR A 45 -4.86 18.29 29.84
CA THR A 45 -5.47 16.98 29.55
C THR A 45 -5.79 16.86 28.07
N GLY A 46 -6.40 17.89 27.47
CA GLY A 46 -6.66 17.96 26.05
C GLY A 46 -5.37 17.89 25.22
N ALA A 47 -4.29 18.55 25.68
CA ALA A 47 -2.99 18.48 25.01
C ALA A 47 -2.45 17.04 24.97
N LEU A 48 -2.48 16.31 26.09
CA LEU A 48 -2.02 14.93 26.15
C LEU A 48 -2.84 14.01 25.24
N ILE A 49 -4.14 14.21 25.14
CA ILE A 49 -5.01 13.47 24.22
C ILE A 49 -4.60 13.75 22.77
N CYS A 50 -4.40 15.02 22.38
CA CYS A 50 -3.96 15.37 21.03
C CYS A 50 -2.61 14.75 20.66
N PHE A 51 -1.65 14.77 21.56
CA PHE A 51 -0.35 14.11 21.33
C PHE A 51 -0.50 12.60 21.20
N GLY A 52 -1.32 11.98 22.06
CA GLY A 52 -1.64 10.54 21.96
C GLY A 52 -2.28 10.17 20.62
N VAL A 53 -3.25 10.96 20.16
CA VAL A 53 -3.90 10.79 18.85
C VAL A 53 -2.89 10.96 17.71
N THR A 54 -2.03 12.00 17.76
CA THR A 54 -1.00 12.22 16.74
C THR A 54 -0.06 11.02 16.61
N VAL A 55 0.42 10.47 17.73
CA VAL A 55 1.28 9.29 17.74
C VAL A 55 0.53 8.07 17.21
N PHE A 56 -0.71 7.86 17.65
CA PHE A 56 -1.53 6.75 17.20
C PHE A 56 -1.79 6.80 15.69
N ASP A 57 -2.17 7.97 15.16
CA ASP A 57 -2.42 8.16 13.72
C ASP A 57 -1.14 7.95 12.90
N ALA A 58 0.00 8.43 13.36
CA ALA A 58 1.28 8.21 12.69
C ALA A 58 1.63 6.72 12.61
N LEU A 59 1.45 5.98 13.69
CA LEU A 59 1.66 4.53 13.74
C LEU A 59 0.67 3.79 12.86
N LEU A 60 -0.60 4.19 12.88
CA LEU A 60 -1.65 3.61 12.06
C LEU A 60 -1.36 3.81 10.56
N PHE A 61 -1.05 5.03 10.14
CA PHE A 61 -0.69 5.32 8.75
C PHE A 61 0.53 4.52 8.30
N TYR A 62 1.57 4.44 9.15
CA TYR A 62 2.73 3.60 8.87
C TYR A 62 2.32 2.13 8.67
N ALA A 63 1.44 1.60 9.53
CA ALA A 63 1.08 0.18 9.53
C ALA A 63 0.20 -0.23 8.33
N ILE A 64 -0.73 0.65 7.89
CA ILE A 64 -1.74 0.29 6.88
C ILE A 64 -1.40 0.72 5.46
N LEU A 65 -0.52 1.72 5.29
CA LEU A 65 -0.19 2.24 3.97
C LEU A 65 0.84 1.35 3.27
N PRO A 66 0.63 1.03 1.98
CA PRO A 66 1.58 0.24 1.21
C PRO A 66 2.88 1.03 1.02
N GLN A 67 4.01 0.36 1.24
CA GLN A 67 5.34 0.96 1.06
C GLN A 67 6.00 0.45 -0.20
N ARG A 68 5.86 -0.86 -0.49
CA ARG A 68 6.51 -1.53 -1.62
C ARG A 68 5.65 -2.64 -2.14
N TYR A 69 5.85 -2.97 -3.41
CA TYR A 69 5.26 -4.12 -4.09
C TYR A 69 6.38 -5.01 -4.59
N GLN A 70 6.35 -6.27 -4.22
CA GLN A 70 7.39 -7.26 -4.53
C GLN A 70 6.79 -8.37 -5.39
N ILE A 71 7.50 -8.75 -6.43
CA ILE A 71 7.20 -9.92 -7.26
C ILE A 71 8.22 -11.00 -6.88
N TRP A 72 7.73 -12.09 -6.32
CA TRP A 72 8.50 -13.29 -6.01
C TRP A 72 8.24 -14.36 -7.07
N THR A 73 8.99 -15.45 -7.05
CA THR A 73 8.82 -16.54 -8.02
C THR A 73 7.48 -17.27 -7.92
N ASP A 74 6.75 -17.13 -6.81
CA ASP A 74 5.49 -17.82 -6.52
C ASP A 74 4.32 -16.90 -6.14
N ARG A 75 4.60 -15.64 -5.87
CA ARG A 75 3.62 -14.69 -5.32
C ARG A 75 3.92 -13.23 -5.63
N VAL A 76 2.89 -12.39 -5.54
CA VAL A 76 3.02 -10.95 -5.35
C VAL A 76 2.88 -10.64 -3.87
N ARG A 77 3.77 -9.84 -3.32
CA ARG A 77 3.73 -9.40 -1.93
C ARG A 77 3.55 -7.88 -1.85
N ILE A 78 2.53 -7.45 -1.15
CA ILE A 78 2.28 -6.05 -0.81
C ILE A 78 2.89 -5.82 0.57
N VAL A 79 3.94 -5.01 0.66
CA VAL A 79 4.63 -4.68 1.91
C VAL A 79 4.02 -3.40 2.47
N LEU A 80 3.45 -3.51 3.66
CA LEU A 80 2.95 -2.39 4.45
C LEU A 80 4.02 -1.96 5.47
N GLY A 81 3.65 -1.21 6.50
CA GLY A 81 4.55 -0.97 7.64
C GLY A 81 4.89 -2.27 8.37
N ARG A 82 6.16 -2.43 8.76
CA ARG A 82 6.60 -3.64 9.46
C ARG A 82 5.80 -3.87 10.75
N PRO A 83 5.38 -5.09 11.03
CA PRO A 83 5.70 -6.37 10.36
C PRO A 83 4.68 -6.76 9.26
N PHE A 84 3.78 -5.89 8.85
CA PHE A 84 2.62 -6.22 8.04
C PHE A 84 2.94 -6.38 6.55
N SER A 85 2.42 -7.44 5.95
CA SER A 85 2.47 -7.68 4.51
C SER A 85 1.34 -8.59 4.07
N ILE A 86 0.95 -8.47 2.79
CA ILE A 86 -0.10 -9.31 2.18
C ILE A 86 0.53 -10.10 1.05
N ASN A 87 0.36 -11.42 1.08
CA ASN A 87 0.86 -12.32 0.05
C ASN A 87 -0.27 -12.76 -0.87
N LEU A 88 -0.07 -12.62 -2.16
CA LEU A 88 -0.99 -13.03 -3.23
C LEU A 88 -0.31 -14.12 -4.06
N PRO A 89 -0.57 -15.42 -3.80
CA PRO A 89 0.04 -16.49 -4.55
C PRO A 89 -0.44 -16.47 -6.01
N PHE A 90 0.43 -16.76 -6.96
CA PHE A 90 0.10 -16.75 -8.39
C PHE A 90 -1.02 -17.72 -8.74
N SER A 91 -1.17 -18.82 -8.02
CA SER A 91 -2.29 -19.76 -8.17
C SER A 91 -3.66 -19.11 -8.01
N ASN A 92 -3.74 -18.02 -7.24
CA ASN A 92 -4.98 -17.27 -6.99
C ASN A 92 -5.11 -16.02 -7.87
N ILE A 93 -4.09 -15.62 -8.60
CA ILE A 93 -4.15 -14.49 -9.53
C ILE A 93 -4.63 -15.03 -10.89
N ARG A 94 -5.68 -14.40 -11.43
CA ARG A 94 -6.18 -14.68 -12.77
C ARG A 94 -5.49 -13.81 -13.80
N GLU A 95 -5.40 -12.51 -13.50
CA GLU A 95 -4.93 -11.49 -14.43
C GLU A 95 -4.46 -10.27 -13.63
N ALA A 96 -3.47 -9.56 -14.15
CA ALA A 96 -3.10 -8.22 -13.69
C ALA A 96 -3.09 -7.28 -14.89
N ARG A 97 -3.70 -6.11 -14.73
CA ARG A 97 -3.83 -5.15 -15.83
C ARG A 97 -3.72 -3.70 -15.34
N ALA A 98 -3.33 -2.81 -16.24
CA ALA A 98 -3.44 -1.38 -16.00
C ALA A 98 -4.92 -1.00 -15.82
N ALA A 99 -5.20 -0.13 -14.87
CA ALA A 99 -6.55 0.32 -14.55
C ALA A 99 -6.67 1.84 -14.58
N ALA A 100 -7.91 2.32 -14.71
CA ALA A 100 -8.18 3.75 -14.64
C ALA A 100 -7.90 4.32 -13.23
N GLY A 101 -7.43 5.56 -13.17
CA GLY A 101 -7.09 6.23 -11.91
C GLY A 101 -8.25 6.35 -10.93
N THR A 102 -9.50 6.38 -11.42
CA THR A 102 -10.71 6.37 -10.60
C THR A 102 -10.83 5.16 -9.68
N LYS A 103 -10.23 4.01 -10.06
CA LYS A 103 -10.17 2.81 -9.21
C LYS A 103 -9.29 2.98 -7.97
N ALA A 104 -8.41 3.98 -7.93
CA ALA A 104 -7.68 4.34 -6.71
C ALA A 104 -8.59 4.93 -5.64
N PHE A 105 -9.73 5.51 -6.01
CA PHE A 105 -10.66 6.17 -5.10
C PHE A 105 -11.91 5.35 -4.80
N ALA A 106 -12.51 4.78 -5.86
CA ALA A 106 -13.76 4.02 -5.77
C ALA A 106 -13.55 2.61 -6.37
N TYR A 107 -13.39 1.62 -5.51
CA TYR A 107 -13.15 0.25 -5.91
C TYR A 107 -13.87 -0.75 -5.00
N ARG A 108 -14.50 -1.73 -5.61
CA ARG A 108 -15.20 -2.81 -4.90
C ARG A 108 -14.25 -3.98 -4.66
N GLY A 109 -13.33 -3.80 -3.73
CA GLY A 109 -12.28 -4.78 -3.42
C GLY A 109 -11.27 -4.20 -2.43
N PHE A 110 -10.12 -4.87 -2.28
CA PHE A 110 -9.04 -4.37 -1.45
C PHE A 110 -8.26 -3.27 -2.19
N ARG A 111 -8.20 -2.10 -1.59
CA ARG A 111 -7.54 -0.94 -2.15
C ARG A 111 -6.24 -0.64 -1.43
N PHE A 112 -5.13 -0.94 -2.08
CA PHE A 112 -3.78 -0.60 -1.65
C PHE A 112 -3.10 0.37 -2.63
N ALA A 113 -3.88 1.04 -3.47
CA ALA A 113 -3.41 2.10 -4.35
C ALA A 113 -3.41 3.44 -3.60
N THR A 114 -2.28 4.13 -3.65
CA THR A 114 -2.04 5.45 -3.04
C THR A 114 -1.80 6.53 -4.10
N SER A 115 -1.83 6.15 -5.36
CA SER A 115 -1.76 7.04 -6.52
C SER A 115 -2.82 6.70 -7.55
N SER A 116 -3.38 7.72 -8.17
CA SER A 116 -4.30 7.59 -9.31
C SER A 116 -3.58 7.47 -10.66
N LYS A 117 -2.27 7.71 -10.70
CA LYS A 117 -1.48 7.78 -11.95
C LYS A 117 -1.04 6.40 -12.45
N THR A 118 -0.71 5.50 -11.53
CA THR A 118 -0.05 4.23 -11.84
C THR A 118 -0.85 3.01 -11.36
N VAL A 119 -2.17 3.05 -11.51
CA VAL A 119 -3.07 2.04 -10.97
C VAL A 119 -2.95 0.72 -11.71
N VAL A 120 -2.75 -0.36 -10.97
CA VAL A 120 -2.78 -1.75 -11.43
C VAL A 120 -3.89 -2.50 -10.69
N GLU A 121 -4.75 -3.17 -11.44
CA GLU A 121 -5.77 -4.07 -10.91
C GLU A 121 -5.29 -5.51 -10.98
N ILE A 122 -5.27 -6.20 -9.84
CA ILE A 122 -4.98 -7.63 -9.74
C ILE A 122 -6.30 -8.36 -9.55
N ILE A 123 -6.70 -9.11 -10.58
CA ILE A 123 -7.94 -9.89 -10.58
C ILE A 123 -7.63 -11.27 -10.03
N ARG A 124 -8.34 -11.66 -8.97
CA ARG A 124 -8.19 -12.96 -8.33
C ARG A 124 -9.17 -13.98 -8.89
N ARG A 125 -8.78 -15.24 -8.80
CA ARG A 125 -9.68 -16.37 -9.13
C ARG A 125 -10.73 -16.57 -8.05
N ARG A 126 -10.36 -16.33 -6.78
CA ARG A 126 -11.25 -16.44 -5.63
C ARG A 126 -11.06 -15.26 -4.69
N GLY A 127 -12.15 -14.71 -4.19
CA GLY A 127 -12.18 -13.57 -3.28
C GLY A 127 -12.16 -12.20 -3.99
N LEU A 128 -11.99 -11.15 -3.19
CA LEU A 128 -11.98 -9.77 -3.70
C LEU A 128 -10.69 -9.46 -4.45
N ASN A 129 -10.80 -8.68 -5.50
CA ASN A 129 -9.66 -8.20 -6.27
C ASN A 129 -8.85 -7.14 -5.50
N PHE A 130 -7.63 -6.86 -5.96
CA PHE A 130 -6.74 -5.88 -5.38
C PHE A 130 -6.44 -4.76 -6.38
N VAL A 131 -6.27 -3.56 -5.87
CA VAL A 131 -5.77 -2.40 -6.61
C VAL A 131 -4.52 -1.88 -5.92
N ILE A 132 -3.44 -1.73 -6.68
CA ILE A 132 -2.14 -1.25 -6.23
C ILE A 132 -1.65 -0.10 -7.11
N SER A 133 -0.64 0.62 -6.70
CA SER A 133 -0.03 1.73 -7.47
C SER A 133 1.51 1.69 -7.40
N PRO A 134 2.16 0.78 -8.14
CA PRO A 134 3.60 0.75 -8.25
C PRO A 134 4.13 2.02 -8.95
N ALA A 135 5.32 2.49 -8.61
CA ALA A 135 5.90 3.70 -9.19
C ALA A 135 6.11 3.55 -10.71
N ASN A 136 6.55 2.38 -11.16
CA ASN A 136 6.67 2.06 -12.59
C ASN A 136 5.70 0.95 -12.99
N ARG A 137 4.47 1.34 -13.35
CA ARG A 137 3.38 0.42 -13.70
C ARG A 137 3.72 -0.51 -14.86
N GLU A 138 4.33 0.03 -15.92
CA GLU A 138 4.65 -0.73 -17.14
C GLU A 138 5.68 -1.82 -16.84
N LEU A 139 6.77 -1.46 -16.16
CA LEU A 139 7.81 -2.40 -15.77
C LEU A 139 7.29 -3.45 -14.78
N PHE A 140 6.44 -3.04 -13.83
CA PHE A 140 5.83 -3.96 -12.88
C PHE A 140 4.97 -5.01 -13.59
N LEU A 141 4.13 -4.60 -14.55
CA LEU A 141 3.28 -5.50 -15.33
C LEU A 141 4.11 -6.43 -16.24
N GLU A 142 5.17 -5.93 -16.85
CA GLU A 142 6.10 -6.71 -17.66
C GLU A 142 6.77 -7.82 -16.82
N ARG A 143 7.36 -7.45 -15.68
CA ARG A 143 7.99 -8.40 -14.75
C ARG A 143 7.02 -9.42 -14.19
N LEU A 144 5.79 -8.99 -13.90
CA LEU A 144 4.76 -9.89 -13.44
C LEU A 144 4.34 -10.89 -14.54
N ALA A 145 4.23 -10.44 -15.78
CA ALA A 145 3.92 -11.32 -16.91
C ALA A 145 5.06 -12.32 -17.19
N GLU A 146 6.32 -11.94 -17.01
CA GLU A 146 7.46 -12.85 -17.09
C GLU A 146 7.40 -13.91 -15.97
N ALA A 147 7.10 -13.49 -14.74
CA ALA A 147 6.99 -14.40 -13.60
C ALA A 147 5.85 -15.43 -13.75
N PHE A 148 4.76 -15.08 -14.43
CA PHE A 148 3.68 -16.02 -14.73
C PHE A 148 4.04 -17.09 -15.77
N LYS A 149 5.05 -16.82 -16.61
CA LYS A 149 5.50 -17.77 -17.66
C LYS A 149 6.57 -18.73 -17.17
N ALA A 150 7.24 -18.39 -16.08
CA ALA A 150 8.31 -19.19 -15.46
C ALA A 150 7.74 -20.29 -14.54
#